data_7e89992897f1aaa3e35766d780a74988
#
_entry.id   7e89992897f1aaa3e35766d780a74988
#
_cell.length_a   1.000
_cell.length_b   1.000
_cell.length_c   1.000
_cell.angle_alpha   90.00
_cell.angle_beta   90.00
_cell.angle_gamma   90.00
#
_symmetry.space_group_name_H-M   'P 1'
#
loop_
_entity.id
_entity.type
_entity.pdbx_description
1 polymer ?
#
loop_
_entity_poly.entity_id
_entity_poly.type
_entity_poly.pdbx_seq_one_letter_code
_entity_poly.pdbx_strand_id
1 'polypeptide(L)'
;MTRSIRHVLLALLIGVCQSALAQMELKFGHVGEPGSLFDSSANEFAKRANAKLGDKARVVVFGSSQLGGDKEMLQKLKLGTLDFALPSTVMSSEADLFGLFEMPYLVKDRAHMAKIEREIFWPKLEPAAEAKGLKVLALWENGYRHITNSKRPIVKPADLQGIKLRVPEGKWRLKMFQAYGANPSPMKLSEVFTALSTGVMDGEENPLTQIYSQKFQEVQSYLSLSGHVYTPAFVAVGLRRFNSLPADVRKVLEDTARETQAFVYAQAQKQDDELRGKFAASGMKVNQVDRDAFIAASKSIYEEYGQEVPGSTALIQQAISLGR
;
A
#
# COMPACT_ATOMS: atom_id res chain seq x y z
N MET A 1 14.09 46.51 -60.15
CA MET A 1 13.53 45.20 -59.79
C MET A 1 14.25 44.57 -58.60
N THR A 2 14.39 45.19 -57.39
CA THR A 2 15.19 44.66 -56.27
C THR A 2 14.59 45.00 -54.90
N ARG A 3 13.31 45.44 -54.80
CA ARG A 3 12.65 45.68 -53.49
C ARG A 3 11.56 44.65 -53.10
N SER A 4 11.03 43.90 -54.03
CA SER A 4 9.91 42.97 -53.78
C SER A 4 10.33 41.57 -53.24
N ILE A 5 11.59 41.19 -53.38
CA ILE A 5 12.07 39.82 -52.96
C ILE A 5 12.39 39.76 -51.45
N ARG A 6 12.64 40.91 -50.80
CA ARG A 6 12.97 40.95 -49.35
C ARG A 6 11.77 40.77 -48.42
N HIS A 7 10.56 41.00 -48.88
CA HIS A 7 9.35 40.91 -48.06
C HIS A 7 8.72 39.48 -48.07
N VAL A 8 9.05 38.66 -49.06
CA VAL A 8 8.52 37.29 -49.17
C VAL A 8 9.32 36.33 -48.29
N LEU A 9 10.60 36.60 -48.03
CA LEU A 9 11.44 35.76 -47.17
C LEU A 9 11.20 36.00 -45.66
N LEU A 10 10.59 37.14 -45.27
CA LEU A 10 10.30 37.42 -43.87
C LEU A 10 8.95 36.82 -43.41
N ALA A 11 8.05 36.49 -44.35
CA ALA A 11 6.73 35.90 -44.06
C ALA A 11 6.76 34.37 -43.92
N LEU A 12 7.84 33.71 -44.29
CA LEU A 12 7.98 32.22 -44.18
C LEU A 12 8.64 31.75 -42.87
N LEU A 13 9.06 32.66 -42.01
CA LEU A 13 9.72 32.35 -40.72
C LEU A 13 8.77 32.45 -39.51
N ILE A 14 7.48 32.75 -39.71
CA ILE A 14 6.49 32.87 -38.60
C ILE A 14 5.63 31.60 -38.44
N GLY A 15 5.92 30.55 -39.13
CA GLY A 15 5.06 29.38 -39.12
C GLY A 15 5.72 28.11 -38.68
N VAL A 16 6.15 27.93 -37.47
CA VAL A 16 6.16 26.66 -36.72
C VAL A 16 6.85 26.86 -35.34
N CYS A 17 6.34 27.74 -34.50
CA CYS A 17 6.38 27.44 -33.09
C CYS A 17 5.20 26.48 -32.77
N GLN A 18 5.28 25.28 -33.22
CA GLN A 18 4.57 24.21 -32.54
C GLN A 18 5.18 24.17 -31.12
N SER A 19 4.45 24.75 -30.16
CA SER A 19 4.69 24.53 -28.77
C SER A 19 4.64 22.99 -28.59
N ALA A 20 5.79 22.36 -28.58
CA ALA A 20 5.90 21.02 -28.05
C ALA A 20 5.42 21.15 -26.61
N LEU A 21 4.13 20.92 -26.39
CA LEU A 21 3.58 20.76 -25.05
C LEU A 21 4.40 19.65 -24.44
N ALA A 22 5.30 19.99 -23.52
CA ALA A 22 6.10 18.99 -22.83
C ALA A 22 5.13 17.99 -22.22
N GLN A 23 5.30 16.71 -22.56
CA GLN A 23 4.50 15.62 -22.02
C GLN A 23 4.47 15.74 -20.49
N MET A 24 3.28 15.77 -19.89
CA MET A 24 3.13 15.92 -18.45
C MET A 24 3.67 14.68 -17.74
N GLU A 25 4.71 14.84 -16.90
CA GLU A 25 5.20 13.76 -16.06
C GLU A 25 4.35 13.63 -14.79
N LEU A 26 3.86 12.41 -14.51
CA LEU A 26 3.09 12.05 -13.32
C LEU A 26 3.89 11.05 -12.50
N LYS A 27 4.31 11.45 -11.31
CA LYS A 27 5.18 10.64 -10.43
C LYS A 27 4.37 9.69 -9.58
N PHE A 28 4.71 8.40 -9.61
CA PHE A 28 4.11 7.35 -8.79
C PHE A 28 5.15 6.77 -7.82
N GLY A 29 5.02 7.10 -6.53
CA GLY A 29 5.91 6.61 -5.46
C GLY A 29 5.37 5.40 -4.72
N HIS A 30 6.27 4.47 -4.34
CA HIS A 30 5.95 3.37 -3.43
C HIS A 30 7.18 2.90 -2.64
N VAL A 31 6.94 2.16 -1.54
CA VAL A 31 8.01 1.69 -0.64
C VAL A 31 8.54 0.30 -0.98
N GLY A 32 7.91 -0.42 -1.91
CA GLY A 32 8.30 -1.79 -2.28
C GLY A 32 9.60 -1.84 -3.07
N GLU A 33 10.43 -2.85 -2.79
CA GLU A 33 11.65 -3.13 -3.54
C GLU A 33 11.33 -3.78 -4.90
N PRO A 34 12.27 -3.76 -5.86
CA PRO A 34 12.11 -4.46 -7.14
C PRO A 34 11.70 -5.92 -6.95
N GLY A 35 10.70 -6.35 -7.71
CA GLY A 35 10.11 -7.69 -7.62
C GLY A 35 9.03 -7.86 -6.54
N SER A 36 8.78 -6.84 -5.70
CA SER A 36 7.62 -6.84 -4.79
C SER A 36 6.31 -6.73 -5.56
N LEU A 37 5.21 -7.06 -4.87
CA LEU A 37 3.88 -6.85 -5.42
C LEU A 37 3.61 -5.38 -5.75
N PHE A 38 4.10 -4.44 -4.92
CA PHE A 38 3.99 -3.00 -5.17
C PHE A 38 4.69 -2.57 -6.45
N ASP A 39 5.95 -3.04 -6.63
CA ASP A 39 6.74 -2.72 -7.81
C ASP A 39 6.08 -3.25 -9.10
N SER A 40 5.69 -4.53 -9.11
CA SER A 40 5.04 -5.15 -10.28
C SER A 40 3.70 -4.49 -10.60
N SER A 41 2.92 -4.12 -9.58
CA SER A 41 1.60 -3.48 -9.75
C SER A 41 1.71 -2.05 -10.27
N ALA A 42 2.62 -1.24 -9.69
CA ALA A 42 2.83 0.14 -10.13
C ALA A 42 3.39 0.21 -11.57
N ASN A 43 4.32 -0.68 -11.91
CA ASN A 43 4.87 -0.77 -13.26
C ASN A 43 3.83 -1.24 -14.29
N GLU A 44 2.97 -2.20 -13.96
CA GLU A 44 1.91 -2.63 -14.86
C GLU A 44 0.86 -1.53 -15.07
N PHE A 45 0.50 -0.80 -14.01
CA PHE A 45 -0.35 0.38 -14.13
C PHE A 45 0.28 1.44 -15.04
N ALA A 46 1.54 1.81 -14.80
CA ALA A 46 2.24 2.80 -15.58
C ALA A 46 2.31 2.39 -17.07
N LYS A 47 2.62 1.13 -17.35
CA LYS A 47 2.64 0.59 -18.72
C LYS A 47 1.28 0.76 -19.41
N ARG A 48 0.18 0.35 -18.77
CA ARG A 48 -1.18 0.44 -19.31
C ARG A 48 -1.62 1.90 -19.47
N ALA A 49 -1.39 2.72 -18.46
CA ALA A 49 -1.75 4.13 -18.47
C ALA A 49 -1.00 4.89 -19.58
N ASN A 50 0.31 4.69 -19.69
CA ASN A 50 1.14 5.35 -20.70
C ASN A 50 0.73 4.99 -22.13
N ALA A 51 0.35 3.74 -22.37
CA ALA A 51 -0.18 3.32 -23.68
C ALA A 51 -1.48 4.06 -24.07
N LYS A 52 -2.32 4.42 -23.08
CA LYS A 52 -3.59 5.13 -23.31
C LYS A 52 -3.43 6.65 -23.31
N LEU A 53 -2.47 7.18 -22.55
CA LEU A 53 -2.24 8.62 -22.42
C LEU A 53 -1.51 9.23 -23.62
N GLY A 54 -0.70 8.44 -24.33
CA GLY A 54 0.08 8.90 -25.48
C GLY A 54 0.99 10.08 -25.10
N ASP A 55 0.94 11.13 -25.91
CA ASP A 55 1.77 12.33 -25.70
C ASP A 55 1.23 13.30 -24.64
N LYS A 56 0.03 13.06 -24.08
CA LYS A 56 -0.60 13.97 -23.10
C LYS A 56 0.08 13.93 -21.75
N ALA A 57 0.37 12.73 -21.25
CA ALA A 57 1.01 12.54 -19.96
C ALA A 57 1.76 11.21 -19.89
N ARG A 58 2.69 11.10 -18.94
CA ARG A 58 3.44 9.87 -18.69
C ARG A 58 3.55 9.61 -17.19
N VAL A 59 3.15 8.43 -16.76
CA VAL A 59 3.38 7.93 -15.39
C VAL A 59 4.79 7.37 -15.29
N VAL A 60 5.55 7.85 -14.31
CA VAL A 60 6.92 7.39 -13.99
C VAL A 60 6.93 6.82 -12.57
N VAL A 61 7.36 5.58 -12.42
CA VAL A 61 7.36 4.87 -11.13
C VAL A 61 8.68 5.06 -10.39
N PHE A 62 8.57 5.32 -9.09
CA PHE A 62 9.67 5.48 -8.14
C PHE A 62 9.45 4.53 -6.96
N GLY A 63 10.08 3.36 -7.00
CA GLY A 63 10.02 2.35 -5.94
C GLY A 63 11.04 2.57 -4.83
N SER A 64 11.20 1.57 -3.94
CA SER A 64 12.24 1.50 -2.91
C SER A 64 12.31 2.77 -2.03
N SER A 65 11.18 3.39 -1.74
CA SER A 65 11.10 4.63 -0.95
C SER A 65 11.92 5.82 -1.52
N GLN A 66 12.22 5.85 -2.83
CA GLN A 66 13.00 6.94 -3.45
C GLN A 66 12.33 8.32 -3.26
N LEU A 67 11.03 8.37 -3.15
CA LEU A 67 10.26 9.60 -2.88
C LEU A 67 9.86 9.75 -1.40
N GLY A 68 10.46 8.98 -0.50
CA GLY A 68 10.20 8.97 0.93
C GLY A 68 9.37 7.77 1.39
N GLY A 69 9.16 7.65 2.70
CA GLY A 69 8.25 6.66 3.29
C GLY A 69 6.78 6.99 3.04
N ASP A 70 5.87 6.08 3.42
CA ASP A 70 4.44 6.23 3.16
C ASP A 70 3.86 7.54 3.70
N LYS A 71 4.17 7.92 4.94
CA LYS A 71 3.72 9.20 5.53
C LYS A 71 4.20 10.42 4.74
N GLU A 72 5.47 10.41 4.35
CA GLU A 72 6.06 11.50 3.58
C GLU A 72 5.41 11.61 2.19
N MET A 73 5.15 10.47 1.54
CA MET A 73 4.45 10.45 0.26
C MET A 73 3.00 10.94 0.38
N LEU A 74 2.27 10.55 1.43
CA LEU A 74 0.91 11.06 1.69
C LEU A 74 0.90 12.58 1.91
N GLN A 75 1.89 13.14 2.62
CA GLN A 75 2.03 14.59 2.73
C GLN A 75 2.33 15.26 1.37
N LYS A 76 3.23 14.67 0.56
CA LYS A 76 3.53 15.16 -0.80
C LYS A 76 2.32 15.13 -1.72
N LEU A 77 1.44 14.12 -1.62
CA LEU A 77 0.16 14.09 -2.33
C LEU A 77 -0.72 15.29 -1.96
N LYS A 78 -0.90 15.55 -0.65
CA LYS A 78 -1.71 16.69 -0.18
C LYS A 78 -1.15 18.04 -0.61
N LEU A 79 0.18 18.18 -0.64
CA LEU A 79 0.87 19.36 -1.12
C LEU A 79 0.85 19.49 -2.66
N GLY A 80 0.56 18.43 -3.39
CA GLY A 80 0.55 18.39 -4.86
C GLY A 80 1.94 18.32 -5.49
N THR A 81 2.96 17.88 -4.74
CA THR A 81 4.35 17.67 -5.21
C THR A 81 4.62 16.22 -5.62
N LEU A 82 3.67 15.34 -5.40
CA LEU A 82 3.61 13.96 -5.86
C LEU A 82 2.22 13.72 -6.47
N ASP A 83 2.12 12.92 -7.54
CA ASP A 83 0.86 12.66 -8.21
C ASP A 83 0.18 11.39 -7.69
N PHE A 84 0.94 10.30 -7.49
CA PHE A 84 0.44 9.02 -6.99
C PHE A 84 1.34 8.47 -5.88
N ALA A 85 0.72 7.78 -4.92
CA ALA A 85 1.41 6.90 -3.99
C ALA A 85 0.61 5.61 -3.78
N LEU A 86 1.30 4.56 -3.28
CA LEU A 86 0.69 3.26 -2.98
C LEU A 86 0.81 2.93 -1.46
N PRO A 87 0.21 3.74 -0.57
CA PRO A 87 0.20 3.43 0.86
C PRO A 87 -0.69 2.23 1.17
N SER A 88 -0.43 1.60 2.33
CA SER A 88 -1.24 0.53 2.88
C SER A 88 -1.68 0.88 4.32
N THR A 89 -1.18 0.19 5.33
CA THR A 89 -1.46 0.37 6.76
C THR A 89 -1.48 1.84 7.21
N VAL A 90 -0.58 2.66 6.69
CA VAL A 90 -0.40 4.07 7.09
C VAL A 90 -1.61 4.95 6.74
N MET A 91 -2.48 4.53 5.81
CA MET A 91 -3.74 5.25 5.52
C MET A 91 -4.64 5.41 6.75
N SER A 92 -4.58 4.49 7.71
CA SER A 92 -5.31 4.61 8.99
C SER A 92 -4.85 5.77 9.87
N SER A 93 -3.68 6.35 9.60
CA SER A 93 -3.17 7.56 10.27
C SER A 93 -3.69 8.85 9.62
N GLU A 94 -4.21 8.78 8.39
CA GLU A 94 -4.73 9.93 7.65
C GLU A 94 -6.25 10.03 7.73
N ALA A 95 -6.93 8.88 7.73
CA ALA A 95 -8.38 8.77 7.85
C ALA A 95 -8.72 7.61 8.80
N ASP A 96 -9.25 7.94 9.99
CA ASP A 96 -9.44 6.98 11.08
C ASP A 96 -10.28 5.76 10.70
N LEU A 97 -11.28 5.93 9.80
CA LEU A 97 -12.12 4.83 9.31
C LEU A 97 -11.34 3.74 8.56
N PHE A 98 -10.15 4.06 8.01
CA PHE A 98 -9.26 3.06 7.39
C PHE A 98 -8.67 2.09 8.42
N GLY A 99 -8.77 2.40 9.71
CA GLY A 99 -8.49 1.47 10.80
C GLY A 99 -9.31 0.17 10.74
N LEU A 100 -10.40 0.14 9.98
CA LEU A 100 -11.15 -1.09 9.70
C LEU A 100 -10.24 -2.19 9.13
N PHE A 101 -9.30 -1.84 8.24
CA PHE A 101 -8.35 -2.78 7.64
C PHE A 101 -7.18 -3.15 8.55
N GLU A 102 -7.12 -2.55 9.76
CA GLU A 102 -6.18 -2.92 10.80
C GLU A 102 -6.77 -3.92 11.82
N MET A 103 -8.09 -4.21 11.69
CA MET A 103 -8.75 -5.14 12.60
C MET A 103 -8.30 -6.57 12.34
N PRO A 104 -7.74 -7.28 13.38
CA PRO A 104 -7.18 -8.60 13.20
C PRO A 104 -8.22 -9.62 12.77
N TYR A 105 -7.87 -10.44 11.76
CA TYR A 105 -8.72 -11.53 11.26
C TYR A 105 -10.09 -11.11 10.71
N LEU A 106 -10.31 -9.81 10.46
CA LEU A 106 -11.59 -9.31 9.93
C LEU A 106 -11.84 -9.82 8.51
N VAL A 107 -10.85 -9.69 7.63
CA VAL A 107 -10.95 -10.15 6.23
C VAL A 107 -10.61 -11.63 6.16
N LYS A 108 -11.55 -12.45 5.69
CA LYS A 108 -11.40 -13.90 5.62
C LYS A 108 -10.59 -14.37 4.41
N ASP A 109 -10.90 -13.77 3.26
CA ASP A 109 -10.30 -14.10 1.96
C ASP A 109 -10.52 -12.95 0.97
N ARG A 110 -9.98 -13.09 -0.25
CA ARG A 110 -10.10 -12.09 -1.31
C ARG A 110 -11.54 -11.89 -1.79
N ALA A 111 -12.38 -12.93 -1.75
CA ALA A 111 -13.79 -12.82 -2.09
C ALA A 111 -14.55 -11.97 -1.05
N HIS A 112 -14.24 -12.16 0.23
CA HIS A 112 -14.76 -11.32 1.31
C HIS A 112 -14.28 -9.87 1.16
N MET A 113 -12.99 -9.65 0.82
CA MET A 113 -12.46 -8.32 0.57
C MET A 113 -13.18 -7.61 -0.58
N ALA A 114 -13.52 -8.32 -1.66
CA ALA A 114 -14.29 -7.75 -2.77
C ALA A 114 -15.70 -7.28 -2.37
N LYS A 115 -16.35 -7.99 -1.42
CA LYS A 115 -17.63 -7.54 -0.84
C LYS A 115 -17.43 -6.28 0.02
N ILE A 116 -16.40 -6.25 0.87
CA ILE A 116 -16.05 -5.09 1.70
C ILE A 116 -15.72 -3.88 0.81
N GLU A 117 -14.98 -4.06 -0.26
CA GLU A 117 -14.69 -3.00 -1.22
C GLU A 117 -15.98 -2.38 -1.76
N ARG A 118 -16.90 -3.20 -2.27
CA ARG A 118 -18.14 -2.72 -2.88
C ARG A 118 -19.10 -2.07 -1.88
N GLU A 119 -19.31 -2.70 -0.72
CA GLU A 119 -20.38 -2.35 0.21
C GLU A 119 -19.94 -1.37 1.31
N ILE A 120 -18.62 -1.28 1.58
CA ILE A 120 -18.10 -0.46 2.68
C ILE A 120 -17.09 0.56 2.15
N PHE A 121 -16.07 0.12 1.39
CA PHE A 121 -14.97 1.01 1.03
C PHE A 121 -15.45 2.20 0.19
N TRP A 122 -16.00 1.94 -0.97
CA TRP A 122 -16.42 3.01 -1.89
C TRP A 122 -17.49 3.92 -1.30
N PRO A 123 -18.56 3.42 -0.64
CA PRO A 123 -19.61 4.31 -0.11
C PRO A 123 -19.26 5.02 1.21
N LYS A 124 -18.26 4.55 1.98
CA LYS A 124 -18.03 5.04 3.35
C LYS A 124 -16.60 5.44 3.65
N LEU A 125 -15.59 4.68 3.21
CA LEU A 125 -14.19 4.94 3.55
C LEU A 125 -13.54 5.91 2.55
N GLU A 126 -13.79 5.76 1.26
CA GLU A 126 -13.24 6.64 0.24
C GLU A 126 -13.64 8.12 0.47
N PRO A 127 -14.91 8.46 0.77
CA PRO A 127 -15.28 9.82 1.13
C PRO A 127 -14.55 10.37 2.37
N ALA A 128 -14.17 9.50 3.32
CA ALA A 128 -13.39 9.92 4.48
C ALA A 128 -11.94 10.29 4.09
N ALA A 129 -11.36 9.66 3.07
CA ALA A 129 -10.07 10.06 2.51
C ALA A 129 -10.20 11.39 1.74
N GLU A 130 -11.25 11.57 0.95
CA GLU A 130 -11.50 12.85 0.24
C GLU A 130 -11.62 14.02 1.20
N ALA A 131 -12.29 13.85 2.34
CA ALA A 131 -12.38 14.85 3.40
C ALA A 131 -11.02 15.24 4.00
N LYS A 132 -9.98 14.41 3.81
CA LYS A 132 -8.59 14.67 4.22
C LYS A 132 -7.70 15.14 3.06
N GLY A 133 -8.28 15.43 1.90
CA GLY A 133 -7.57 15.91 0.71
C GLY A 133 -6.85 14.82 -0.10
N LEU A 134 -7.21 13.57 0.14
CA LEU A 134 -6.74 12.39 -0.61
C LEU A 134 -7.91 11.78 -1.37
N LYS A 135 -7.65 11.20 -2.53
CA LYS A 135 -8.61 10.39 -3.29
C LYS A 135 -7.99 9.03 -3.57
N VAL A 136 -8.79 7.97 -3.47
CA VAL A 136 -8.36 6.61 -3.83
C VAL A 136 -8.97 6.26 -5.18
N LEU A 137 -8.14 5.88 -6.15
CA LEU A 137 -8.59 5.52 -7.50
C LEU A 137 -8.94 4.03 -7.62
N ALA A 138 -8.22 3.18 -6.88
CA ALA A 138 -8.44 1.74 -6.85
C ALA A 138 -7.93 1.13 -5.53
N LEU A 139 -8.53 0.02 -5.13
CA LEU A 139 -8.01 -0.87 -4.10
C LEU A 139 -7.20 -1.98 -4.75
N TRP A 140 -5.90 -2.03 -4.42
CA TRP A 140 -5.05 -3.15 -4.76
C TRP A 140 -4.77 -3.99 -3.51
N GLU A 141 -3.84 -4.93 -3.61
CA GLU A 141 -3.47 -5.79 -2.50
C GLU A 141 -2.04 -5.49 -2.03
N ASN A 142 -1.86 -5.44 -0.71
CA ASN A 142 -0.57 -5.64 -0.08
C ASN A 142 -0.45 -7.10 0.39
N GLY A 143 -1.51 -7.65 1.00
CA GLY A 143 -1.66 -9.07 1.30
C GLY A 143 -1.87 -9.41 2.78
N TYR A 144 -1.90 -10.72 3.07
CA TYR A 144 -1.93 -11.25 4.43
C TYR A 144 -0.57 -11.10 5.10
N ARG A 145 -0.57 -10.56 6.30
CA ARG A 145 0.66 -10.27 7.04
C ARG A 145 1.01 -11.39 8.01
N HIS A 146 2.29 -11.67 8.09
CA HIS A 146 2.88 -12.73 8.89
C HIS A 146 4.01 -12.14 9.75
N ILE A 147 4.42 -12.87 10.79
CA ILE A 147 5.41 -12.39 11.76
C ILE A 147 6.75 -13.06 11.48
N THR A 148 7.83 -12.27 11.36
CA THR A 148 9.19 -12.80 11.38
C THR A 148 9.92 -12.35 12.64
N ASN A 149 10.85 -13.17 13.14
CA ASN A 149 11.73 -12.78 14.23
C ASN A 149 13.00 -13.66 14.29
N SER A 150 14.01 -13.19 15.05
CA SER A 150 15.28 -13.90 15.25
C SER A 150 15.33 -14.78 16.51
N LYS A 151 14.29 -14.77 17.36
CA LYS A 151 14.35 -15.36 18.72
C LYS A 151 13.73 -16.74 18.84
N ARG A 152 12.47 -16.90 18.40
CA ARG A 152 11.66 -18.13 18.61
C ARG A 152 10.47 -18.23 17.67
N PRO A 153 9.92 -19.43 17.45
CA PRO A 153 8.64 -19.54 16.77
C PRO A 153 7.53 -18.87 17.59
N ILE A 154 6.62 -18.18 16.90
CA ILE A 154 5.42 -17.60 17.52
C ILE A 154 4.25 -18.54 17.18
N VAL A 155 3.68 -19.17 18.19
CA VAL A 155 2.51 -20.04 18.06
C VAL A 155 1.27 -19.37 18.64
N LYS A 156 1.40 -18.69 19.76
CA LYS A 156 0.32 -17.98 20.46
C LYS A 156 0.76 -16.57 20.88
N PRO A 157 -0.16 -15.66 21.21
CA PRO A 157 0.18 -14.28 21.59
C PRO A 157 1.24 -14.18 22.69
N ALA A 158 1.20 -15.06 23.70
CA ALA A 158 2.18 -15.07 24.78
C ALA A 158 3.64 -15.28 24.31
N ASP A 159 3.85 -15.90 23.14
CA ASP A 159 5.19 -16.08 22.58
C ASP A 159 5.81 -14.76 22.08
N LEU A 160 4.99 -13.72 21.90
CA LEU A 160 5.44 -12.36 21.54
C LEU A 160 5.98 -11.59 22.75
N GLN A 161 5.81 -12.10 23.97
CA GLN A 161 6.27 -11.42 25.19
C GLN A 161 7.76 -11.05 25.09
N GLY A 162 8.04 -9.74 25.25
CA GLY A 162 9.40 -9.19 25.22
C GLY A 162 10.04 -9.08 23.82
N ILE A 163 9.39 -9.51 22.74
CA ILE A 163 9.87 -9.34 21.38
C ILE A 163 9.80 -7.85 20.99
N LYS A 164 10.93 -7.26 20.66
CA LYS A 164 11.03 -5.93 20.05
C LYS A 164 10.58 -6.04 18.61
N LEU A 165 9.32 -5.72 18.35
CA LEU A 165 8.70 -5.93 17.04
C LEU A 165 8.58 -4.60 16.30
N ARG A 166 9.18 -4.50 15.13
CA ARG A 166 8.89 -3.37 14.25
C ARG A 166 7.47 -3.49 13.69
N VAL A 167 6.74 -2.40 13.71
CA VAL A 167 5.43 -2.27 13.05
C VAL A 167 5.42 -1.07 12.11
N PRO A 168 4.53 -1.02 11.09
CA PRO A 168 4.32 0.19 10.28
C PRO A 168 3.86 1.37 11.16
N GLU A 169 4.02 2.59 10.64
CA GLU A 169 3.65 3.82 11.33
C GLU A 169 2.13 3.99 11.40
N GLY A 170 1.46 3.20 12.24
CA GLY A 170 0.02 3.22 12.44
C GLY A 170 -0.38 2.90 13.88
N LYS A 171 -1.35 3.64 14.41
CA LYS A 171 -1.83 3.53 15.80
C LYS A 171 -2.37 2.11 16.11
N TRP A 172 -3.21 1.58 15.24
CA TRP A 172 -3.91 0.31 15.47
C TRP A 172 -2.98 -0.89 15.44
N ARG A 173 -1.97 -0.86 14.56
CA ARG A 173 -0.96 -1.92 14.51
C ARG A 173 -0.10 -1.93 15.78
N LEU A 174 0.28 -0.74 16.26
CA LEU A 174 0.99 -0.60 17.54
C LEU A 174 0.16 -1.20 18.68
N LYS A 175 -1.10 -0.79 18.83
CA LYS A 175 -2.00 -1.27 19.89
C LYS A 175 -2.23 -2.78 19.81
N MET A 176 -2.42 -3.32 18.60
CA MET A 176 -2.60 -4.76 18.37
C MET A 176 -1.45 -5.55 18.96
N PHE A 177 -0.22 -5.22 18.62
CA PHE A 177 0.94 -5.97 19.09
C PHE A 177 1.27 -5.72 20.56
N GLN A 178 0.91 -4.55 21.11
CA GLN A 178 0.92 -4.33 22.57
C GLN A 178 -0.06 -5.27 23.28
N ALA A 179 -1.28 -5.43 22.77
CA ALA A 179 -2.27 -6.35 23.32
C ALA A 179 -1.82 -7.82 23.23
N TYR A 180 -1.02 -8.18 22.23
CA TYR A 180 -0.42 -9.51 22.11
C TYR A 180 0.82 -9.71 23.00
N GLY A 181 1.29 -8.67 23.72
CA GLY A 181 2.41 -8.74 24.65
C GLY A 181 3.79 -8.44 24.06
N ALA A 182 3.88 -8.05 22.78
CA ALA A 182 5.11 -7.57 22.19
C ALA A 182 5.52 -6.18 22.69
N ASN A 183 6.77 -5.80 22.40
CA ASN A 183 7.26 -4.42 22.51
C ASN A 183 7.32 -3.79 21.11
N PRO A 184 6.20 -3.33 20.53
CA PRO A 184 6.16 -2.82 19.18
C PRO A 184 6.73 -1.42 19.08
N SER A 185 7.45 -1.14 17.99
CA SER A 185 7.98 0.20 17.66
C SER A 185 7.66 0.54 16.20
N PRO A 186 6.97 1.67 15.94
CA PRO A 186 6.72 2.15 14.59
C PRO A 186 8.02 2.58 13.91
N MET A 187 8.20 2.16 12.65
CA MET A 187 9.41 2.47 11.87
C MET A 187 9.11 2.42 10.37
N LYS A 188 9.76 3.30 9.57
CA LYS A 188 9.68 3.27 8.11
C LYS A 188 10.21 1.95 7.56
N LEU A 189 9.62 1.47 6.45
CA LEU A 189 10.04 0.18 5.86
C LEU A 189 11.52 0.18 5.44
N SER A 190 12.02 1.29 4.92
CA SER A 190 13.42 1.45 4.49
C SER A 190 14.46 1.30 5.61
N GLU A 191 14.07 1.40 6.87
CA GLU A 191 14.95 1.30 8.03
C GLU A 191 14.99 -0.12 8.63
N VAL A 192 14.03 -0.99 8.23
CA VAL A 192 13.75 -2.26 8.91
C VAL A 192 14.89 -3.26 8.75
N PHE A 193 15.43 -3.43 7.55
CA PHE A 193 16.52 -4.38 7.32
C PHE A 193 17.70 -4.10 8.24
N THR A 194 18.12 -2.83 8.34
CA THR A 194 19.21 -2.41 9.23
C THR A 194 18.84 -2.65 10.71
N ALA A 195 17.63 -2.33 11.12
CA ALA A 195 17.18 -2.53 12.50
C ALA A 195 17.17 -4.02 12.91
N LEU A 196 16.78 -4.91 11.98
CA LEU A 196 16.79 -6.36 12.17
C LEU A 196 18.22 -6.92 12.20
N SER A 197 19.07 -6.52 11.24
CA SER A 197 20.45 -7.01 11.12
C SER A 197 21.32 -6.61 12.29
N THR A 198 21.10 -5.43 12.86
CA THR A 198 21.84 -4.92 14.03
C THR A 198 21.24 -5.35 15.38
N GLY A 199 20.07 -6.02 15.39
CA GLY A 199 19.39 -6.44 16.62
C GLY A 199 18.69 -5.29 17.42
N VAL A 200 18.56 -4.12 16.80
CA VAL A 200 17.71 -3.03 17.36
C VAL A 200 16.27 -3.52 17.46
N MET A 201 15.79 -4.23 16.43
CA MET A 201 14.53 -4.97 16.44
C MET A 201 14.80 -6.47 16.40
N ASP A 202 13.96 -7.24 17.10
CA ASP A 202 14.02 -8.71 17.08
C ASP A 202 13.21 -9.30 15.94
N GLY A 203 12.18 -8.57 15.47
CA GLY A 203 11.28 -9.03 14.43
C GLY A 203 10.48 -7.89 13.79
N GLU A 204 9.69 -8.28 12.80
CA GLU A 204 8.77 -7.41 12.07
C GLU A 204 7.54 -8.21 11.61
N GLU A 205 6.56 -7.55 10.97
CA GLU A 205 5.40 -8.21 10.39
C GLU A 205 5.07 -7.59 9.02
N ASN A 206 4.90 -8.43 8.01
CA ASN A 206 4.61 -8.04 6.64
C ASN A 206 3.96 -9.19 5.84
N PRO A 207 3.40 -8.90 4.64
CA PRO A 207 3.11 -9.92 3.66
C PRO A 207 4.36 -10.65 3.18
N LEU A 208 4.22 -11.90 2.74
CA LEU A 208 5.33 -12.72 2.26
C LEU A 208 6.12 -12.03 1.14
N THR A 209 5.42 -11.31 0.25
CA THR A 209 6.03 -10.57 -0.86
C THR A 209 6.98 -9.46 -0.38
N GLN A 210 6.59 -8.75 0.68
CA GLN A 210 7.44 -7.71 1.27
C GLN A 210 8.61 -8.32 2.05
N ILE A 211 8.36 -9.37 2.87
CA ILE A 211 9.43 -10.06 3.60
C ILE A 211 10.53 -10.52 2.64
N TYR A 212 10.14 -11.12 1.50
CA TYR A 212 11.08 -11.67 0.54
C TYR A 212 11.83 -10.58 -0.26
N SER A 213 11.12 -9.58 -0.78
CA SER A 213 11.74 -8.50 -1.57
C SER A 213 12.66 -7.60 -0.74
N GLN A 214 12.32 -7.38 0.54
CA GLN A 214 13.15 -6.66 1.51
C GLN A 214 14.31 -7.52 2.07
N LYS A 215 14.41 -8.79 1.65
CA LYS A 215 15.45 -9.74 2.09
C LYS A 215 15.47 -10.02 3.59
N PHE A 216 14.33 -9.89 4.28
CA PHE A 216 14.28 -10.13 5.73
C PHE A 216 14.63 -11.58 6.09
N GLN A 217 14.43 -12.54 5.19
CA GLN A 217 14.88 -13.92 5.37
C GLN A 217 16.41 -14.08 5.54
N GLU A 218 17.20 -13.07 5.19
CA GLU A 218 18.65 -13.09 5.39
C GLU A 218 19.04 -12.73 6.84
N VAL A 219 18.15 -12.06 7.57
CA VAL A 219 18.39 -11.53 8.93
C VAL A 219 17.35 -11.99 9.97
N GLN A 220 16.41 -12.87 9.57
CA GLN A 220 15.37 -13.43 10.43
C GLN A 220 15.40 -14.95 10.39
N SER A 221 15.26 -15.60 11.57
CA SER A 221 15.36 -17.05 11.71
C SER A 221 14.02 -17.77 11.65
N TYR A 222 12.93 -17.10 12.01
CA TYR A 222 11.59 -17.67 12.14
C TYR A 222 10.58 -16.89 11.32
N LEU A 223 9.69 -17.60 10.64
CA LEU A 223 8.50 -17.09 9.98
C LEU A 223 7.27 -17.80 10.54
N SER A 224 6.44 -17.08 11.26
CA SER A 224 5.18 -17.59 11.79
C SER A 224 4.02 -17.12 10.92
N LEU A 225 3.36 -18.09 10.26
CA LEU A 225 2.28 -17.84 9.29
C LEU A 225 0.99 -17.46 10.03
N SER A 226 0.95 -16.27 10.59
CA SER A 226 -0.15 -15.78 11.41
C SER A 226 -1.37 -15.34 10.61
N GLY A 227 -1.18 -14.73 9.43
CA GLY A 227 -2.28 -14.15 8.64
C GLY A 227 -3.14 -13.20 9.47
N HIS A 228 -2.55 -12.53 10.47
CA HIS A 228 -3.25 -11.79 11.51
C HIS A 228 -4.02 -10.59 10.97
N VAL A 229 -3.62 -10.01 9.83
CA VAL A 229 -4.32 -8.93 9.14
C VAL A 229 -4.16 -9.11 7.63
N TYR A 230 -5.24 -8.89 6.89
CA TYR A 230 -5.19 -8.63 5.46
C TYR A 230 -5.13 -7.11 5.25
N THR A 231 -4.17 -6.63 4.49
CA THR A 231 -4.03 -5.20 4.19
C THR A 231 -4.20 -4.93 2.70
N PRO A 232 -5.15 -4.06 2.30
CA PRO A 232 -5.17 -3.51 0.96
C PRO A 232 -4.00 -2.55 0.74
N ALA A 233 -3.72 -2.25 -0.51
CA ALA A 233 -2.90 -1.14 -0.95
C ALA A 233 -3.79 -0.15 -1.71
N PHE A 234 -3.63 1.13 -1.45
CA PHE A 234 -4.51 2.16 -1.98
C PHE A 234 -3.78 2.94 -3.08
N VAL A 235 -4.31 2.94 -4.31
CA VAL A 235 -3.83 3.85 -5.35
C VAL A 235 -4.31 5.25 -5.00
N ALA A 236 -3.50 5.98 -4.24
CA ALA A 236 -3.85 7.28 -3.68
C ALA A 236 -3.29 8.43 -4.49
N VAL A 237 -4.07 9.51 -4.62
CA VAL A 237 -3.72 10.79 -5.26
C VAL A 237 -4.10 11.95 -4.36
N GLY A 238 -3.41 13.08 -4.50
CA GLY A 238 -3.85 14.32 -3.86
C GLY A 238 -5.06 14.90 -4.57
N LEU A 239 -6.18 15.08 -3.86
CA LEU A 239 -7.47 15.46 -4.44
C LEU A 239 -7.37 16.73 -5.27
N ARG A 240 -6.72 17.78 -4.77
CA ARG A 240 -6.56 19.07 -5.48
C ARG A 240 -5.73 18.90 -6.75
N ARG A 241 -4.58 18.21 -6.65
CA ARG A 241 -3.67 18.01 -7.79
C ARG A 241 -4.35 17.14 -8.86
N PHE A 242 -5.02 16.07 -8.47
CA PHE A 242 -5.74 15.19 -9.38
C PHE A 242 -6.85 15.95 -10.12
N ASN A 243 -7.65 16.75 -9.41
CA ASN A 243 -8.73 17.55 -10.00
C ASN A 243 -8.23 18.65 -10.97
N SER A 244 -6.96 19.06 -10.86
CA SER A 244 -6.34 20.02 -11.80
C SER A 244 -5.90 19.38 -13.12
N LEU A 245 -5.87 18.05 -13.23
CA LEU A 245 -5.54 17.36 -14.48
C LEU A 245 -6.70 17.49 -15.49
N PRO A 246 -6.41 17.42 -16.81
CA PRO A 246 -7.45 17.35 -17.84
C PRO A 246 -8.41 16.19 -17.60
N ALA A 247 -9.69 16.35 -17.90
CA ALA A 247 -10.74 15.39 -17.59
C ALA A 247 -10.52 14.02 -18.27
N ASP A 248 -10.03 14.03 -19.50
CA ASP A 248 -9.69 12.83 -20.26
C ASP A 248 -8.48 12.09 -19.66
N VAL A 249 -7.46 12.81 -19.19
CA VAL A 249 -6.31 12.24 -18.47
C VAL A 249 -6.78 11.58 -17.17
N ARG A 250 -7.60 12.29 -16.36
CA ARG A 250 -8.16 11.72 -15.12
C ARG A 250 -8.92 10.44 -15.37
N LYS A 251 -9.79 10.44 -16.38
CA LYS A 251 -10.57 9.24 -16.73
C LYS A 251 -9.69 8.05 -17.10
N VAL A 252 -8.65 8.26 -17.90
CA VAL A 252 -7.71 7.20 -18.26
C VAL A 252 -7.02 6.64 -17.03
N LEU A 253 -6.59 7.50 -16.09
CA LEU A 253 -5.90 7.10 -14.87
C LEU A 253 -6.82 6.32 -13.92
N GLU A 254 -8.06 6.77 -13.70
CA GLU A 254 -9.05 6.08 -12.87
C GLU A 254 -9.41 4.70 -13.45
N ASP A 255 -9.78 4.66 -14.73
CA ASP A 255 -10.16 3.41 -15.39
C ASP A 255 -9.00 2.40 -15.37
N THR A 256 -7.77 2.88 -15.66
CA THR A 256 -6.60 2.00 -15.69
C THR A 256 -6.22 1.49 -14.30
N ALA A 257 -6.35 2.31 -13.24
CA ALA A 257 -6.09 1.87 -11.88
C ALA A 257 -7.04 0.73 -11.47
N ARG A 258 -8.32 0.83 -11.82
CA ARG A 258 -9.33 -0.22 -11.59
C ARG A 258 -9.08 -1.47 -12.44
N GLU A 259 -8.78 -1.30 -13.73
CA GLU A 259 -8.45 -2.43 -14.62
C GLU A 259 -7.19 -3.20 -14.19
N THR A 260 -6.24 -2.53 -13.53
CA THR A 260 -5.02 -3.16 -13.03
C THR A 260 -5.28 -4.04 -11.82
N GLN A 261 -6.36 -3.85 -11.08
CA GLN A 261 -6.69 -4.60 -9.86
C GLN A 261 -6.71 -6.12 -10.09
N ALA A 262 -7.30 -6.59 -11.18
CA ALA A 262 -7.34 -8.03 -11.49
C ALA A 262 -5.94 -8.63 -11.67
N PHE A 263 -5.02 -7.88 -12.30
CA PHE A 263 -3.61 -8.29 -12.41
C PHE A 263 -2.97 -8.37 -11.02
N VAL A 264 -3.20 -7.38 -10.17
CA VAL A 264 -2.62 -7.33 -8.82
C VAL A 264 -3.05 -8.54 -7.99
N TYR A 265 -4.34 -8.87 -7.97
CA TYR A 265 -4.85 -10.03 -7.23
C TYR A 265 -4.31 -11.36 -7.76
N ALA A 266 -4.22 -11.52 -9.07
CA ALA A 266 -3.63 -12.72 -9.69
C ALA A 266 -2.13 -12.85 -9.35
N GLN A 267 -1.40 -11.73 -9.38
CA GLN A 267 0.02 -11.69 -9.04
C GLN A 267 0.25 -11.96 -7.54
N ALA A 268 -0.59 -11.42 -6.66
CA ALA A 268 -0.55 -11.68 -5.23
C ALA A 268 -0.74 -13.16 -4.91
N GLN A 269 -1.77 -13.78 -5.49
CA GLN A 269 -2.03 -15.22 -5.30
C GLN A 269 -0.83 -16.06 -5.74
N LYS A 270 -0.31 -15.79 -6.94
CA LYS A 270 0.86 -16.50 -7.48
C LYS A 270 2.08 -16.36 -6.58
N GLN A 271 2.37 -15.15 -6.10
CA GLN A 271 3.51 -14.91 -5.22
C GLN A 271 3.33 -15.58 -3.86
N ASP A 272 2.14 -15.55 -3.27
CA ASP A 272 1.85 -16.25 -2.00
C ASP A 272 2.13 -17.76 -2.10
N ASP A 273 1.71 -18.39 -3.22
CA ASP A 273 1.90 -19.83 -3.46
C ASP A 273 3.38 -20.19 -3.63
N GLU A 274 4.13 -19.37 -4.39
CA GLU A 274 5.56 -19.59 -4.64
C GLU A 274 6.45 -19.31 -3.41
N LEU A 275 6.16 -18.25 -2.65
CA LEU A 275 7.04 -17.78 -1.59
C LEU A 275 7.05 -18.69 -0.38
N ARG A 276 5.97 -19.40 -0.07
CA ARG A 276 5.93 -20.39 1.04
C ARG A 276 7.04 -21.42 0.92
N GLY A 277 7.26 -21.95 -0.29
CA GLY A 277 8.35 -22.88 -0.57
C GLY A 277 9.73 -22.23 -0.51
N LYS A 278 9.87 -21.01 -1.00
CA LYS A 278 11.14 -20.28 -0.99
C LYS A 278 11.63 -19.95 0.42
N PHE A 279 10.73 -19.58 1.34
CA PHE A 279 11.11 -19.34 2.74
C PHE A 279 11.63 -20.60 3.43
N ALA A 280 11.00 -21.75 3.22
CA ALA A 280 11.52 -23.02 3.74
C ALA A 280 12.92 -23.33 3.16
N ALA A 281 13.12 -23.08 1.87
CA ALA A 281 14.41 -23.31 1.20
C ALA A 281 15.51 -22.30 1.64
N SER A 282 15.13 -21.10 2.12
CA SER A 282 16.09 -20.09 2.61
C SER A 282 16.69 -20.41 3.99
N GLY A 283 16.26 -21.49 4.64
CA GLY A 283 16.70 -21.86 5.98
C GLY A 283 15.87 -21.26 7.12
N MET A 284 14.85 -20.45 6.82
CA MET A 284 13.92 -19.98 7.84
C MET A 284 13.09 -21.15 8.42
N LYS A 285 12.88 -21.12 9.72
CA LYS A 285 11.98 -22.04 10.41
C LYS A 285 10.56 -21.52 10.30
N VAL A 286 9.76 -22.17 9.45
CA VAL A 286 8.37 -21.78 9.18
C VAL A 286 7.42 -22.57 10.07
N ASN A 287 6.48 -21.89 10.75
CA ASN A 287 5.45 -22.53 11.56
C ASN A 287 4.07 -21.89 11.36
N GLN A 288 3.02 -22.63 11.72
CA GLN A 288 1.67 -22.12 11.85
C GLN A 288 1.45 -21.58 13.27
N VAL A 289 0.48 -20.66 13.41
CA VAL A 289 0.06 -20.14 14.72
C VAL A 289 -1.26 -20.78 15.18
N ASP A 290 -1.53 -20.73 16.47
CA ASP A 290 -2.86 -20.94 17.05
C ASP A 290 -3.73 -19.71 16.75
N ARG A 291 -4.44 -19.77 15.63
CA ARG A 291 -5.28 -18.68 15.16
C ARG A 291 -6.36 -18.29 16.15
N ASP A 292 -6.96 -19.26 16.83
CA ASP A 292 -8.05 -19.02 17.78
C ASP A 292 -7.56 -18.25 19.01
N ALA A 293 -6.34 -18.57 19.49
CA ALA A 293 -5.70 -17.82 20.56
C ALA A 293 -5.46 -16.34 20.17
N PHE A 294 -5.02 -16.08 18.93
CA PHE A 294 -4.85 -14.73 18.45
C PHE A 294 -6.18 -13.99 18.26
N ILE A 295 -7.21 -14.65 17.74
CA ILE A 295 -8.56 -14.06 17.62
C ILE A 295 -9.11 -13.70 19.02
N ALA A 296 -8.94 -14.57 19.99
CA ALA A 296 -9.38 -14.30 21.36
C ALA A 296 -8.65 -13.07 21.98
N ALA A 297 -7.34 -12.94 21.75
CA ALA A 297 -6.54 -11.81 22.22
C ALA A 297 -6.84 -10.49 21.46
N SER A 298 -7.54 -10.56 20.32
CA SER A 298 -7.83 -9.39 19.49
C SER A 298 -9.07 -8.61 19.94
N LYS A 299 -9.87 -9.10 20.87
CA LYS A 299 -11.15 -8.48 21.26
C LYS A 299 -11.01 -7.04 21.73
N SER A 300 -10.00 -6.74 22.54
CA SER A 300 -9.75 -5.39 23.04
C SER A 300 -9.50 -4.37 21.93
N ILE A 301 -8.84 -4.77 20.83
CA ILE A 301 -8.56 -3.88 19.71
C ILE A 301 -9.84 -3.49 18.97
N TYR A 302 -10.77 -4.44 18.80
CA TYR A 302 -12.08 -4.15 18.23
C TYR A 302 -12.90 -3.20 19.10
N GLU A 303 -12.87 -3.41 20.42
CA GLU A 303 -13.55 -2.57 21.39
C GLU A 303 -12.98 -1.13 21.40
N GLU A 304 -11.65 -1.00 21.46
CA GLU A 304 -10.98 0.29 21.42
C GLU A 304 -11.25 1.04 20.10
N TYR A 305 -11.17 0.34 18.96
CA TYR A 305 -11.48 0.96 17.67
C TYR A 305 -12.92 1.42 17.60
N GLY A 306 -13.86 0.59 18.10
CA GLY A 306 -15.28 0.94 18.19
C GLY A 306 -15.58 2.15 19.07
N GLN A 307 -14.82 2.34 20.14
CA GLN A 307 -14.95 3.48 21.07
C GLN A 307 -14.29 4.76 20.55
N GLU A 308 -13.11 4.64 19.94
CA GLU A 308 -12.32 5.81 19.56
C GLU A 308 -12.73 6.39 18.19
N VAL A 309 -13.28 5.57 17.28
CA VAL A 309 -13.61 6.00 15.92
C VAL A 309 -15.12 5.98 15.68
N PRO A 310 -15.77 7.13 15.59
CA PRO A 310 -17.21 7.22 15.38
C PRO A 310 -17.65 6.45 14.14
N GLY A 311 -18.67 5.59 14.29
CA GLY A 311 -19.26 4.78 13.21
C GLY A 311 -18.51 3.47 12.93
N SER A 312 -17.32 3.24 13.50
CA SER A 312 -16.51 2.04 13.26
C SER A 312 -17.16 0.74 13.72
N THR A 313 -17.91 0.75 14.84
CA THR A 313 -18.65 -0.42 15.33
C THR A 313 -19.63 -0.95 14.27
N ALA A 314 -20.38 -0.06 13.62
CA ALA A 314 -21.30 -0.46 12.56
C ALA A 314 -20.57 -1.00 11.33
N LEU A 315 -19.40 -0.42 10.98
CA LEU A 315 -18.55 -0.90 9.88
C LEU A 315 -18.00 -2.29 10.16
N ILE A 316 -17.52 -2.54 11.39
CA ILE A 316 -17.05 -3.87 11.82
C ILE A 316 -18.17 -4.90 11.67
N GLN A 317 -19.36 -4.61 12.21
CA GLN A 317 -20.50 -5.51 12.14
C GLN A 317 -20.91 -5.81 10.68
N GLN A 318 -20.95 -4.78 9.85
CA GLN A 318 -21.22 -4.93 8.42
C GLN A 318 -20.15 -5.80 7.75
N ALA A 319 -18.87 -5.52 7.97
CA ALA A 319 -17.77 -6.31 7.41
C ALA A 319 -17.87 -7.79 7.84
N ILE A 320 -18.10 -8.07 9.12
CA ILE A 320 -18.30 -9.44 9.62
C ILE A 320 -19.48 -10.12 8.93
N SER A 321 -20.60 -9.42 8.73
CA SER A 321 -21.80 -9.98 8.09
C SER A 321 -21.55 -10.35 6.62
N LEU A 322 -20.76 -9.57 5.90
CA LEU A 322 -20.39 -9.83 4.49
C LEU A 322 -19.50 -11.08 4.32
N GLY A 323 -18.87 -11.54 5.39
CA GLY A 323 -18.04 -12.75 5.43
C GLY A 323 -18.82 -14.03 5.81
N ARG A 324 -20.10 -13.94 6.09
CA ARG A 324 -20.97 -15.09 6.37
C ARG A 324 -21.59 -15.58 5.07
#